data_10dacb90237d1a6b4d46dd84b3e07f67
#
_entry.id   10dacb90237d1a6b4d46dd84b3e07f67
#
_cell.length_a   1.000
_cell.length_b   1.000
_cell.length_c   1.000
_cell.angle_alpha   90.00
_cell.angle_beta   90.00
_cell.angle_gamma   90.00
#
_symmetry.space_group_name_H-M   'P 1'
#
loop_
_entity.id
_entity.type
_entity.pdbx_description
1 polymer ?
#
loop_
_entity_poly.entity_id
_entity_poly.type
_entity_poly.pdbx_seq_one_letter_code
_entity_poly.pdbx_strand_id
1 'polypeptide(L)'
;MPLSYLSPLLNPNSLRMFFLGFAAGLPILLVFSTLSVWLFKAGVNRATITLFSWVGFAYSFKFIWTPIVDNLKIPILGNLGHRRSWLILSQLMIIFSLIFISFTDPKNSLIFTIIGAIFIAFSSATQDIVLDAFRIESAPKILQGALSSMYLTGYRIGMIVAGAGSLWIASFLGTEIYDQKVWQQVYQIMAILMLFGVITVFYSSEPKIKRDIEKKYNQKIKFFFAFLFSLAGFILCYSYFKDLINSKEPIINFINEFIKITFCFLIFFLIIYLLIKTNFINKESAKNAYAKPVLDFLKRYGSKATSILLLIGLYRISDVVLGVMANVFYIEKGFSIAEIATYSKFFGTIATIVGGIIGGLASVHLGVMRSLFIGALISALSNLLFAWLAIITADVKILAFVITADNIASGFAGATFIVYLSALTSIKFTATQYALFSSAMLFLPKLIAGYAGSFVNLFGYPTFFVLSAIIGVPVLFLIIWINKTVKISKR
;
A
#
# COMPACT_ATOMS: atom_id res chain seq x y z
N MET A 1 -9.92 -33.89 -7.99
CA MET A 1 -8.72 -33.86 -7.13
C MET A 1 -9.03 -34.60 -5.85
N PRO A 2 -8.22 -35.56 -5.39
CA PRO A 2 -8.44 -36.23 -4.11
C PRO A 2 -8.42 -35.19 -2.97
N LEU A 3 -9.33 -35.33 -2.00
CA LEU A 3 -9.45 -34.47 -0.81
C LEU A 3 -8.13 -34.31 -0.02
N SER A 4 -7.20 -35.24 -0.17
CA SER A 4 -5.86 -35.21 0.42
C SER A 4 -5.01 -33.99 -0.02
N TYR A 5 -5.21 -33.46 -1.22
CA TYR A 5 -4.51 -32.27 -1.71
C TYR A 5 -5.02 -30.96 -1.07
N LEU A 6 -6.24 -30.96 -0.53
CA LEU A 6 -6.84 -29.81 0.15
C LEU A 6 -6.55 -29.79 1.64
N SER A 7 -6.05 -30.89 2.21
CA SER A 7 -5.81 -31.02 3.66
C SER A 7 -4.89 -29.94 4.24
N PRO A 8 -3.82 -29.43 3.55
CA PRO A 8 -3.01 -28.35 4.07
C PRO A 8 -3.76 -27.00 4.16
N LEU A 9 -4.75 -26.75 3.28
CA LEU A 9 -5.57 -25.56 3.30
C LEU A 9 -6.59 -25.57 4.45
N LEU A 10 -7.08 -26.76 4.81
CA LEU A 10 -8.02 -26.96 5.91
C LEU A 10 -7.33 -27.06 7.29
N ASN A 11 -6.02 -26.98 7.32
CA ASN A 11 -5.27 -26.91 8.58
C ASN A 11 -5.71 -25.69 9.41
N PRO A 12 -5.91 -25.81 10.74
CA PRO A 12 -6.33 -24.69 11.58
C PRO A 12 -5.48 -23.42 11.45
N ASN A 13 -4.17 -23.56 11.25
CA ASN A 13 -3.31 -22.40 11.02
C ASN A 13 -3.58 -21.73 9.65
N SER A 14 -3.89 -22.51 8.62
CA SER A 14 -4.25 -21.98 7.30
C SER A 14 -5.58 -21.25 7.33
N LEU A 15 -6.58 -21.80 8.03
CA LEU A 15 -7.89 -21.14 8.23
C LEU A 15 -7.75 -19.84 9.04
N ARG A 16 -6.93 -19.83 10.08
CA ARG A 16 -6.62 -18.58 10.82
C ARG A 16 -6.00 -17.53 9.90
N MET A 17 -5.08 -17.94 9.01
CA MET A 17 -4.48 -17.03 8.03
C MET A 17 -5.50 -16.45 7.05
N PHE A 18 -6.54 -17.20 6.69
CA PHE A 18 -7.64 -16.67 5.87
C PHE A 18 -8.36 -15.51 6.55
N PHE A 19 -8.80 -15.68 7.81
CA PHE A 19 -9.51 -14.63 8.55
C PHE A 19 -8.59 -13.43 8.90
N LEU A 20 -7.32 -13.69 9.20
CA LEU A 20 -6.34 -12.62 9.41
C LEU A 20 -6.04 -11.87 8.10
N GLY A 21 -5.99 -12.59 6.97
CA GLY A 21 -5.91 -11.98 5.65
C GLY A 21 -7.11 -11.11 5.33
N PHE A 22 -8.33 -11.59 5.63
CA PHE A 22 -9.56 -10.82 5.48
C PHE A 22 -9.48 -9.49 6.26
N ALA A 23 -9.08 -9.53 7.53
CA ALA A 23 -8.91 -8.34 8.35
C ALA A 23 -7.82 -7.40 7.83
N ALA A 24 -6.76 -7.93 7.20
CA ALA A 24 -5.71 -7.11 6.59
C ALA A 24 -6.15 -6.44 5.29
N GLY A 25 -7.04 -7.09 4.53
CA GLY A 25 -7.56 -6.56 3.27
C GLY A 25 -8.61 -5.46 3.42
N LEU A 26 -9.29 -5.37 4.57
CA LEU A 26 -10.35 -4.38 4.80
C LEU A 26 -9.86 -2.91 4.75
N PRO A 27 -8.81 -2.50 5.48
CA PRO A 27 -8.50 -1.08 5.66
C PRO A 27 -8.05 -0.39 4.36
N ILE A 28 -7.36 -1.09 3.47
CA ILE A 28 -6.69 -0.46 2.34
C ILE A 28 -7.66 0.24 1.38
N LEU A 29 -8.77 -0.41 1.03
CA LEU A 29 -9.76 0.21 0.14
C LEU A 29 -10.62 1.24 0.87
N LEU A 30 -10.82 1.11 2.18
CA LEU A 30 -11.53 2.10 2.98
C LEU A 30 -10.77 3.43 3.08
N VAL A 31 -9.43 3.40 3.05
CA VAL A 31 -8.59 4.60 3.09
C VAL A 31 -8.44 5.25 1.71
N PHE A 32 -8.41 4.45 0.63
CA PHE A 32 -8.16 4.99 -0.71
C PHE A 32 -9.43 5.07 -1.55
N SER A 33 -9.94 3.93 -1.95
CA SER A 33 -11.00 3.84 -2.95
C SER A 33 -12.35 4.29 -2.42
N THR A 34 -12.81 3.73 -1.32
CA THR A 34 -14.10 4.07 -0.71
C THR A 34 -14.10 5.49 -0.20
N LEU A 35 -13.00 5.91 0.45
CA LEU A 35 -12.86 7.29 0.92
C LEU A 35 -12.89 8.30 -0.22
N SER A 36 -12.25 8.02 -1.37
CA SER A 36 -12.29 8.95 -2.50
C SER A 36 -13.70 9.18 -3.04
N VAL A 37 -14.55 8.15 -3.04
CA VAL A 37 -15.97 8.25 -3.40
C VAL A 37 -16.72 9.11 -2.38
N TRP A 38 -16.52 8.86 -1.09
CA TRP A 38 -17.13 9.65 -0.03
C TRP A 38 -16.76 11.13 -0.11
N LEU A 39 -15.46 11.42 -0.22
CA LEU A 39 -14.95 12.79 -0.33
C LEU A 39 -15.53 13.52 -1.56
N PHE A 40 -15.60 12.83 -2.69
CA PHE A 40 -16.19 13.39 -3.90
C PHE A 40 -17.68 13.73 -3.72
N LYS A 41 -18.47 12.79 -3.14
CA LYS A 41 -19.89 13.03 -2.83
C LYS A 41 -20.07 14.17 -1.81
N ALA A 42 -19.15 14.36 -0.87
CA ALA A 42 -19.14 15.47 0.06
C ALA A 42 -18.79 16.83 -0.57
N GLY A 43 -18.45 16.87 -1.87
CA GLY A 43 -18.10 18.09 -2.60
C GLY A 43 -16.64 18.52 -2.44
N VAL A 44 -15.76 17.65 -1.94
CA VAL A 44 -14.31 17.92 -1.84
C VAL A 44 -13.72 17.98 -3.26
N ASN A 45 -12.89 18.98 -3.54
CA ASN A 45 -12.29 19.15 -4.86
C ASN A 45 -11.30 18.04 -5.22
N ARG A 46 -11.11 17.79 -6.53
CA ARG A 46 -10.29 16.69 -7.07
C ARG A 46 -8.84 16.74 -6.59
N ALA A 47 -8.24 17.94 -6.55
CA ALA A 47 -6.86 18.12 -6.11
C ALA A 47 -6.68 17.65 -4.65
N THR A 48 -7.61 18.00 -3.78
CA THR A 48 -7.60 17.58 -2.38
C THR A 48 -7.83 16.08 -2.25
N ILE A 49 -8.78 15.49 -3.01
CA ILE A 49 -9.03 14.04 -2.97
C ILE A 49 -7.77 13.26 -3.35
N THR A 50 -7.05 13.68 -4.37
CA THR A 50 -5.85 12.97 -4.82
C THR A 50 -4.68 13.12 -3.86
N LEU A 51 -4.59 14.22 -3.10
CA LEU A 51 -3.62 14.37 -2.02
C LEU A 51 -3.80 13.32 -0.90
N PHE A 52 -4.99 12.79 -0.71
CA PHE A 52 -5.20 11.66 0.20
C PHE A 52 -4.41 10.39 -0.19
N SER A 53 -3.91 10.30 -1.42
CA SER A 53 -2.97 9.22 -1.79
C SER A 53 -1.70 9.24 -0.94
N TRP A 54 -1.33 10.38 -0.37
CA TRP A 54 -0.17 10.53 0.53
C TRP A 54 -0.36 9.85 1.88
N VAL A 55 -1.59 9.59 2.31
CA VAL A 55 -1.87 8.72 3.46
C VAL A 55 -1.21 7.35 3.28
N GLY A 56 -1.06 6.92 2.04
CA GLY A 56 -0.33 5.71 1.67
C GLY A 56 1.17 5.73 1.94
N PHE A 57 1.76 6.86 2.30
CA PHE A 57 3.15 6.91 2.76
C PHE A 57 3.37 6.09 4.04
N ALA A 58 2.35 5.88 4.87
CA ALA A 58 2.42 4.95 5.98
C ALA A 58 2.90 3.56 5.53
N TYR A 59 2.34 3.03 4.44
CA TYR A 59 2.77 1.73 3.89
C TYR A 59 4.17 1.78 3.24
N SER A 60 4.58 2.93 2.70
CA SER A 60 5.90 3.10 2.08
C SER A 60 7.01 3.23 3.10
N PHE A 61 6.72 3.73 4.30
CA PHE A 61 7.71 3.95 5.36
C PHE A 61 7.64 2.94 6.50
N LYS A 62 6.79 1.92 6.40
CA LYS A 62 6.62 0.91 7.46
C LYS A 62 7.93 0.24 7.90
N PHE A 63 8.93 0.16 7.03
CA PHE A 63 10.25 -0.39 7.36
C PHE A 63 10.97 0.39 8.48
N ILE A 64 10.63 1.67 8.68
CA ILE A 64 11.26 2.52 9.70
C ILE A 64 10.90 2.06 11.11
N TRP A 65 9.64 1.67 11.37
CA TRP A 65 9.19 1.21 12.69
C TRP A 65 9.09 -0.31 12.83
N THR A 66 9.34 -1.06 11.76
CA THR A 66 9.41 -2.54 11.83
C THR A 66 10.30 -3.05 12.97
N PRO A 67 11.50 -2.50 13.22
CA PRO A 67 12.32 -2.94 14.35
C PRO A 67 11.69 -2.74 15.73
N ILE A 68 10.81 -1.74 15.85
CA ILE A 68 10.05 -1.49 17.10
C ILE A 68 9.05 -2.61 17.31
N VAL A 69 8.25 -2.88 16.28
CA VAL A 69 7.24 -3.95 16.29
C VAL A 69 7.87 -5.32 16.55
N ASP A 70 9.04 -5.59 15.98
CA ASP A 70 9.74 -6.87 16.16
C ASP A 70 10.33 -7.05 17.56
N ASN A 71 10.60 -5.96 18.27
CA ASN A 71 11.44 -6.02 19.45
C ASN A 71 10.77 -5.51 20.74
N LEU A 72 9.75 -4.66 20.66
CA LEU A 72 9.12 -4.07 21.82
C LEU A 72 7.96 -4.95 22.33
N LYS A 73 8.01 -5.37 23.59
CA LYS A 73 6.90 -6.04 24.25
C LYS A 73 5.89 -4.98 24.72
N ILE A 74 4.64 -5.11 24.32
CA ILE A 74 3.58 -4.18 24.71
C ILE A 74 3.25 -4.41 26.19
N PRO A 75 3.22 -3.36 27.03
CA PRO A 75 2.75 -3.50 28.41
C PRO A 75 1.33 -4.08 28.44
N ILE A 76 1.01 -4.88 29.46
CA ILE A 76 -0.30 -5.53 29.68
C ILE A 76 -0.63 -6.59 28.61
N LEU A 77 -0.81 -6.20 27.35
CA LEU A 77 -1.15 -7.11 26.25
C LEU A 77 -0.05 -8.12 25.94
N GLY A 78 1.20 -7.82 26.26
CA GLY A 78 2.35 -8.69 25.99
C GLY A 78 2.30 -10.04 26.71
N ASN A 79 1.42 -10.22 27.68
CA ASN A 79 1.17 -11.51 28.33
C ASN A 79 0.41 -12.50 27.41
N LEU A 80 -0.30 -12.00 26.39
CA LEU A 80 -0.97 -12.84 25.39
C LEU A 80 0.00 -13.42 24.35
N GLY A 81 1.24 -12.95 24.31
CA GLY A 81 2.26 -13.28 23.33
C GLY A 81 2.74 -12.04 22.57
N HIS A 82 3.94 -12.09 22.01
CA HIS A 82 4.54 -10.93 21.36
C HIS A 82 3.81 -10.54 20.06
N ARG A 83 3.58 -11.49 19.17
CA ARG A 83 2.89 -11.22 17.88
C ARG A 83 1.41 -10.97 18.09
N ARG A 84 0.77 -11.75 18.95
CA ARG A 84 -0.66 -11.60 19.25
C ARG A 84 -0.97 -10.22 19.83
N SER A 85 -0.15 -9.73 20.75
CA SER A 85 -0.36 -8.41 21.36
C SER A 85 -0.27 -7.27 20.33
N TRP A 86 0.69 -7.31 19.42
CA TRP A 86 0.80 -6.32 18.35
C TRP A 86 -0.34 -6.42 17.34
N LEU A 87 -0.80 -7.64 17.00
CA LEU A 87 -1.98 -7.84 16.14
C LEU A 87 -3.23 -7.24 16.77
N ILE A 88 -3.51 -7.57 18.06
CA ILE A 88 -4.67 -7.03 18.77
C ILE A 88 -4.59 -5.50 18.83
N LEU A 89 -3.44 -4.94 19.20
CA LEU A 89 -3.28 -3.49 19.29
C LEU A 89 -3.55 -2.83 17.94
N SER A 90 -2.93 -3.29 16.85
CA SER A 90 -3.10 -2.69 15.52
C SER A 90 -4.54 -2.82 15.03
N GLN A 91 -5.20 -3.96 15.26
CA GLN A 91 -6.60 -4.18 14.88
C GLN A 91 -7.58 -3.32 15.70
N LEU A 92 -7.36 -3.16 17.01
CA LEU A 92 -8.15 -2.25 17.84
C LEU A 92 -7.95 -0.79 17.42
N MET A 93 -6.72 -0.40 17.06
CA MET A 93 -6.45 0.93 16.52
C MET A 93 -7.16 1.16 15.19
N ILE A 94 -7.22 0.15 14.30
CA ILE A 94 -8.00 0.24 13.04
C ILE A 94 -9.49 0.42 13.35
N ILE A 95 -10.07 -0.39 14.24
CA ILE A 95 -11.47 -0.29 14.64
C ILE A 95 -11.77 1.09 15.20
N PHE A 96 -10.97 1.56 16.15
CA PHE A 96 -11.12 2.90 16.73
C PHE A 96 -11.05 3.98 15.65
N SER A 97 -10.11 3.88 14.72
CA SER A 97 -9.94 4.86 13.63
C SER A 97 -11.10 4.82 12.65
N LEU A 98 -11.66 3.63 12.34
CA LEU A 98 -12.87 3.50 11.51
C LEU A 98 -14.10 4.09 12.19
N ILE A 99 -14.25 3.89 13.50
CA ILE A 99 -15.31 4.53 14.29
C ILE A 99 -15.08 6.05 14.33
N PHE A 100 -13.87 6.51 14.58
CA PHE A 100 -13.54 7.93 14.62
C PHE A 100 -13.89 8.61 13.29
N ILE A 101 -13.41 8.07 12.16
CA ILE A 101 -13.68 8.66 10.84
C ILE A 101 -15.18 8.63 10.50
N SER A 102 -15.94 7.66 10.98
CA SER A 102 -17.38 7.56 10.74
C SER A 102 -18.16 8.77 11.30
N PHE A 103 -17.67 9.36 12.38
CA PHE A 103 -18.28 10.56 12.99
C PHE A 103 -17.79 11.86 12.39
N THR A 104 -16.84 11.83 11.46
CA THR A 104 -16.36 13.03 10.77
C THR A 104 -17.29 13.40 9.61
N ASP A 105 -17.33 14.67 9.26
CA ASP A 105 -17.97 15.14 8.04
C ASP A 105 -16.95 15.90 7.19
N PRO A 106 -16.50 15.28 6.06
CA PRO A 106 -15.52 15.93 5.18
C PRO A 106 -15.97 17.27 4.62
N LYS A 107 -17.30 17.49 4.51
CA LYS A 107 -17.87 18.75 4.03
C LYS A 107 -17.63 19.90 5.01
N ASN A 108 -17.76 19.61 6.31
CA ASN A 108 -17.66 20.63 7.37
C ASN A 108 -16.26 20.69 7.97
N SER A 109 -15.55 19.56 8.11
CA SER A 109 -14.24 19.50 8.76
C SER A 109 -13.37 18.39 8.19
N LEU A 110 -12.73 18.67 7.05
CA LEU A 110 -11.89 17.72 6.33
C LEU A 110 -10.68 17.25 7.16
N ILE A 111 -10.16 18.10 8.07
CA ILE A 111 -8.97 17.79 8.86
C ILE A 111 -9.14 16.54 9.75
N PHE A 112 -10.31 16.37 10.36
CA PHE A 112 -10.58 15.19 11.18
C PHE A 112 -10.67 13.90 10.32
N THR A 113 -11.20 14.01 9.10
CA THR A 113 -11.22 12.90 8.14
C THR A 113 -9.79 12.51 7.73
N ILE A 114 -8.91 13.49 7.49
CA ILE A 114 -7.47 13.26 7.20
C ILE A 114 -6.81 12.54 8.36
N ILE A 115 -7.00 13.01 9.59
CA ILE A 115 -6.44 12.41 10.80
C ILE A 115 -6.90 10.95 10.93
N GLY A 116 -8.20 10.69 10.78
CA GLY A 116 -8.75 9.33 10.80
C GLY A 116 -8.13 8.42 9.73
N ALA A 117 -8.00 8.89 8.50
CA ALA A 117 -7.38 8.16 7.41
C ALA A 117 -5.90 7.83 7.67
N ILE A 118 -5.13 8.77 8.23
CA ILE A 118 -3.73 8.54 8.63
C ILE A 118 -3.64 7.47 9.71
N PHE A 119 -4.49 7.52 10.73
CA PHE A 119 -4.51 6.51 11.79
C PHE A 119 -4.88 5.12 11.26
N ILE A 120 -5.86 5.02 10.36
CA ILE A 120 -6.20 3.73 9.71
C ILE A 120 -5.00 3.20 8.94
N ALA A 121 -4.35 4.03 8.11
CA ALA A 121 -3.22 3.60 7.27
C ALA A 121 -2.00 3.18 8.11
N PHE A 122 -1.66 3.94 9.16
CA PHE A 122 -0.54 3.61 10.06
C PHE A 122 -0.80 2.30 10.81
N SER A 123 -2.00 2.13 11.35
CA SER A 123 -2.40 0.93 12.10
C SER A 123 -2.45 -0.29 11.18
N SER A 124 -2.96 -0.14 9.95
CA SER A 124 -2.99 -1.20 8.95
C SER A 124 -1.59 -1.59 8.49
N ALA A 125 -0.71 -0.61 8.22
CA ALA A 125 0.69 -0.89 7.88
C ALA A 125 1.43 -1.61 9.03
N THR A 126 1.10 -1.29 10.28
CA THR A 126 1.62 -1.99 11.47
C THR A 126 1.08 -3.41 11.55
N GLN A 127 -0.21 -3.61 11.30
CA GLN A 127 -0.82 -4.94 11.21
C GLN A 127 -0.13 -5.80 10.16
N ASP A 128 0.15 -5.26 8.97
CA ASP A 128 0.84 -5.99 7.88
C ASP A 128 2.22 -6.48 8.31
N ILE A 129 3.02 -5.64 8.99
CA ILE A 129 4.34 -6.02 9.52
C ILE A 129 4.22 -7.26 10.42
N VAL A 130 3.25 -7.23 11.33
CA VAL A 130 3.08 -8.30 12.32
C VAL A 130 2.54 -9.58 11.67
N LEU A 131 1.58 -9.44 10.75
CA LEU A 131 0.97 -10.58 10.05
C LEU A 131 1.97 -11.32 9.18
N ASP A 132 2.84 -10.62 8.46
CA ASP A 132 3.88 -11.25 7.66
C ASP A 132 4.82 -12.08 8.54
N ALA A 133 5.25 -11.53 9.67
CA ALA A 133 6.08 -12.25 10.63
C ALA A 133 5.32 -13.40 11.31
N PHE A 134 4.08 -13.17 11.75
CA PHE A 134 3.25 -14.21 12.37
C PHE A 134 3.02 -15.39 11.42
N ARG A 135 2.74 -15.13 10.14
CA ARG A 135 2.58 -16.17 9.11
C ARG A 135 3.82 -17.05 8.99
N ILE A 136 4.99 -16.43 8.86
CA ILE A 136 6.27 -17.15 8.72
C ILE A 136 6.57 -17.99 9.97
N GLU A 137 6.29 -17.44 11.14
CA GLU A 137 6.62 -18.03 12.43
C GLU A 137 5.60 -19.09 12.90
N SER A 138 4.37 -19.12 12.35
CA SER A 138 3.26 -19.96 12.84
C SER A 138 3.29 -21.40 12.37
N ALA A 139 4.10 -21.76 11.36
CA ALA A 139 4.08 -23.10 10.81
C ALA A 139 5.42 -23.50 10.14
N PRO A 140 5.71 -24.80 10.04
CA PRO A 140 6.87 -25.31 9.36
C PRO A 140 6.86 -24.96 7.85
N LYS A 141 8.04 -25.03 7.23
CA LYS A 141 8.23 -24.62 5.81
C LYS A 141 7.26 -25.31 4.83
N ILE A 142 6.90 -26.56 5.08
CA ILE A 142 6.00 -27.34 4.23
C ILE A 142 4.58 -26.74 4.16
N LEU A 143 4.11 -26.04 5.18
CA LEU A 143 2.78 -25.42 5.23
C LEU A 143 2.79 -23.95 4.78
N GLN A 144 3.95 -23.33 4.56
CA GLN A 144 4.04 -21.90 4.23
C GLN A 144 3.30 -21.54 2.93
N GLY A 145 3.28 -22.43 1.95
CA GLY A 145 2.51 -22.26 0.72
C GLY A 145 1.01 -22.16 0.99
N ALA A 146 0.47 -23.08 1.81
CA ALA A 146 -0.94 -23.09 2.18
C ALA A 146 -1.32 -21.86 3.02
N LEU A 147 -0.49 -21.48 4.01
CA LEU A 147 -0.71 -20.28 4.80
C LEU A 147 -0.73 -19.01 3.93
N SER A 148 0.21 -18.90 3.00
CA SER A 148 0.29 -17.76 2.09
C SER A 148 -0.91 -17.66 1.15
N SER A 149 -1.35 -18.80 0.57
CA SER A 149 -2.54 -18.85 -0.28
C SER A 149 -3.79 -18.44 0.48
N MET A 150 -4.00 -18.98 1.67
CA MET A 150 -5.18 -18.66 2.49
C MET A 150 -5.16 -17.20 2.95
N TYR A 151 -4.00 -16.66 3.34
CA TYR A 151 -3.83 -15.25 3.65
C TYR A 151 -4.20 -14.36 2.46
N LEU A 152 -3.66 -14.64 1.27
CA LEU A 152 -3.95 -13.85 0.07
C LEU A 152 -5.41 -13.95 -0.35
N THR A 153 -6.02 -15.13 -0.25
CA THR A 153 -7.45 -15.32 -0.54
C THR A 153 -8.31 -14.48 0.41
N GLY A 154 -8.05 -14.58 1.72
CA GLY A 154 -8.74 -13.76 2.72
C GLY A 154 -8.54 -12.26 2.46
N TYR A 155 -7.31 -11.84 2.17
CA TYR A 155 -6.99 -10.44 1.84
C TYR A 155 -7.82 -9.91 0.65
N ARG A 156 -7.92 -10.69 -0.43
CA ARG A 156 -8.73 -10.30 -1.60
C ARG A 156 -10.22 -10.24 -1.29
N ILE A 157 -10.74 -11.17 -0.49
CA ILE A 157 -12.14 -11.11 -0.04
C ILE A 157 -12.36 -9.88 0.85
N GLY A 158 -11.45 -9.58 1.77
CA GLY A 158 -11.49 -8.35 2.57
C GLY A 158 -11.50 -7.09 1.69
N MET A 159 -10.67 -7.04 0.64
CA MET A 159 -10.70 -5.94 -0.33
C MET A 159 -12.05 -5.82 -1.06
N ILE A 160 -12.65 -6.93 -1.49
CA ILE A 160 -13.96 -6.91 -2.16
C ILE A 160 -15.03 -6.36 -1.20
N VAL A 161 -15.05 -6.83 0.04
CA VAL A 161 -15.99 -6.37 1.07
C VAL A 161 -15.80 -4.88 1.36
N ALA A 162 -14.56 -4.42 1.54
CA ALA A 162 -14.26 -3.02 1.82
C ALA A 162 -14.48 -2.09 0.62
N GLY A 163 -14.26 -2.57 -0.60
CA GLY A 163 -14.48 -1.80 -1.82
C GLY A 163 -15.90 -1.91 -2.33
N ALA A 164 -16.29 -3.06 -2.88
CA ALA A 164 -17.61 -3.29 -3.44
C ALA A 164 -18.70 -3.27 -2.37
N GLY A 165 -18.51 -4.01 -1.27
CA GLY A 165 -19.50 -4.13 -0.21
C GLY A 165 -19.83 -2.78 0.43
N SER A 166 -18.83 -1.95 0.75
CA SER A 166 -19.04 -0.62 1.30
C SER A 166 -19.84 0.29 0.37
N LEU A 167 -19.54 0.26 -0.94
CA LEU A 167 -20.25 1.07 -1.93
C LEU A 167 -21.64 0.55 -2.23
N TRP A 168 -21.87 -0.78 -2.23
CA TRP A 168 -23.22 -1.35 -2.33
C TRP A 168 -24.08 -0.97 -1.13
N ILE A 169 -23.53 -1.03 0.10
CA ILE A 169 -24.25 -0.57 1.30
C ILE A 169 -24.59 0.91 1.16
N ALA A 170 -23.63 1.75 0.74
CA ALA A 170 -23.84 3.16 0.53
C ALA A 170 -24.93 3.43 -0.53
N SER A 171 -24.91 2.70 -1.64
CA SER A 171 -25.93 2.80 -2.70
C SER A 171 -27.31 2.36 -2.23
N PHE A 172 -27.39 1.30 -1.45
CA PHE A 172 -28.64 0.77 -0.90
C PHE A 172 -29.28 1.70 0.14
N LEU A 173 -28.45 2.37 0.96
CA LEU A 173 -28.92 3.33 1.97
C LEU A 173 -29.30 4.70 1.39
N GLY A 174 -28.99 4.96 0.10
CA GLY A 174 -29.37 6.17 -0.62
C GLY A 174 -28.27 7.22 -0.65
N THR A 175 -27.43 7.21 -1.71
CA THR A 175 -26.31 8.15 -1.89
C THR A 175 -26.45 9.06 -3.11
N GLU A 176 -27.61 9.20 -3.69
CA GLU A 176 -27.81 10.15 -4.79
C GLU A 176 -27.49 11.57 -4.34
N ILE A 177 -27.97 11.94 -3.16
CA ILE A 177 -27.62 13.18 -2.47
C ILE A 177 -26.67 12.84 -1.34
N TYR A 178 -25.66 13.69 -1.10
CA TYR A 178 -24.72 13.50 0.00
C TYR A 178 -25.46 13.45 1.35
N ASP A 179 -25.32 12.35 2.06
CA ASP A 179 -25.77 12.17 3.45
C ASP A 179 -24.61 11.58 4.29
N GLN A 180 -24.15 12.33 5.27
CA GLN A 180 -23.11 11.90 6.20
C GLN A 180 -23.49 10.66 6.99
N LYS A 181 -24.79 10.48 7.34
CA LYS A 181 -25.27 9.32 8.10
C LYS A 181 -25.09 8.00 7.34
N VAL A 182 -25.24 8.02 6.02
CA VAL A 182 -24.99 6.85 5.16
C VAL A 182 -23.53 6.41 5.29
N TRP A 183 -22.58 7.33 5.14
CA TRP A 183 -21.16 7.02 5.26
C TRP A 183 -20.77 6.64 6.69
N GLN A 184 -21.40 7.25 7.70
CA GLN A 184 -21.24 6.86 9.08
C GLN A 184 -21.58 5.38 9.28
N GLN A 185 -22.74 4.92 8.79
CA GLN A 185 -23.16 3.52 8.89
C GLN A 185 -22.22 2.59 8.13
N VAL A 186 -21.79 2.96 6.92
CA VAL A 186 -20.83 2.18 6.13
C VAL A 186 -19.54 1.92 6.91
N TYR A 187 -18.91 2.96 7.46
CA TYR A 187 -17.65 2.81 8.20
C TYR A 187 -17.84 2.07 9.53
N GLN A 188 -18.98 2.24 10.21
CA GLN A 188 -19.31 1.47 11.41
C GLN A 188 -19.49 -0.02 11.11
N ILE A 189 -20.17 -0.38 10.03
CA ILE A 189 -20.28 -1.78 9.59
C ILE A 189 -18.90 -2.36 9.29
N MET A 190 -18.03 -1.62 8.62
CA MET A 190 -16.65 -2.06 8.33
C MET A 190 -15.84 -2.23 9.62
N ALA A 191 -16.05 -1.37 10.64
CA ALA A 191 -15.43 -1.53 11.96
C ALA A 191 -15.90 -2.81 12.67
N ILE A 192 -17.19 -3.16 12.57
CA ILE A 192 -17.73 -4.42 13.11
C ILE A 192 -17.09 -5.63 12.40
N LEU A 193 -16.97 -5.59 11.06
CA LEU A 193 -16.33 -6.66 10.31
C LEU A 193 -14.87 -6.86 10.68
N MET A 194 -14.16 -5.80 11.09
CA MET A 194 -12.78 -5.90 11.58
C MET A 194 -12.65 -6.74 12.86
N LEU A 195 -13.72 -6.88 13.66
CA LEU A 195 -13.74 -7.75 14.87
C LEU A 195 -13.44 -9.21 14.55
N PHE A 196 -13.75 -9.71 13.33
CA PHE A 196 -13.36 -11.05 12.91
C PHE A 196 -11.84 -11.28 13.02
N GLY A 197 -11.05 -10.25 12.71
CA GLY A 197 -9.60 -10.29 12.89
C GLY A 197 -9.20 -10.44 14.36
N VAL A 198 -9.77 -9.59 15.22
CA VAL A 198 -9.50 -9.60 16.67
C VAL A 198 -9.87 -10.96 17.28
N ILE A 199 -11.07 -11.45 16.98
CA ILE A 199 -11.55 -12.77 17.45
C ILE A 199 -10.58 -13.87 16.97
N THR A 200 -10.15 -13.83 15.72
CA THR A 200 -9.20 -14.82 15.17
C THR A 200 -7.86 -14.80 15.92
N VAL A 201 -7.36 -13.62 16.30
CA VAL A 201 -6.11 -13.52 17.09
C VAL A 201 -6.28 -14.13 18.47
N PHE A 202 -7.43 -13.95 19.14
CA PHE A 202 -7.70 -14.58 20.44
C PHE A 202 -7.67 -16.12 20.37
N TYR A 203 -8.20 -16.70 19.29
CA TYR A 203 -8.16 -18.15 19.06
C TYR A 203 -6.85 -18.67 18.44
N SER A 204 -5.91 -17.77 18.12
CA SER A 204 -4.60 -18.14 17.56
C SER A 204 -3.59 -18.42 18.67
N SER A 205 -2.70 -19.37 18.43
CA SER A 205 -1.57 -19.64 19.33
C SER A 205 -0.38 -18.72 19.00
N GLU A 206 0.31 -18.22 20.02
CA GLU A 206 1.57 -17.49 19.81
C GLU A 206 2.63 -18.42 19.21
N PRO A 207 3.38 -17.97 18.17
CA PRO A 207 4.47 -18.75 17.60
C PRO A 207 5.58 -19.03 18.63
N LYS A 208 5.99 -20.32 18.73
CA LYS A 208 7.01 -20.77 19.69
C LYS A 208 8.43 -20.46 19.20
N ILE A 209 8.80 -19.19 19.13
CA ILE A 209 10.15 -18.76 18.79
C ILE A 209 10.83 -18.20 20.02
N LYS A 210 12.04 -18.71 20.33
CA LYS A 210 12.89 -18.13 21.37
C LYS A 210 13.40 -16.78 20.87
N ARG A 211 12.88 -15.71 21.42
CA ARG A 211 13.35 -14.33 21.14
C ARG A 211 14.18 -13.85 22.31
N ASP A 212 15.37 -13.31 22.05
CA ASP A 212 16.17 -12.61 23.05
C ASP A 212 15.56 -11.23 23.36
N ILE A 213 14.30 -11.23 23.83
CA ILE A 213 13.55 -9.99 24.09
C ILE A 213 14.15 -9.23 25.27
N GLU A 214 14.63 -9.93 26.29
CA GLU A 214 15.03 -9.31 27.56
C GLU A 214 16.42 -8.62 27.54
N LYS A 215 17.37 -9.15 26.82
CA LYS A 215 18.77 -8.65 26.87
C LYS A 215 19.02 -7.24 26.29
N LYS A 216 18.03 -6.63 25.58
CA LYS A 216 18.19 -5.31 24.94
C LYS A 216 16.94 -4.42 25.05
N TYR A 217 16.06 -4.65 26.02
CA TYR A 217 14.79 -3.91 26.15
C TYR A 217 14.98 -2.39 26.20
N ASN A 218 15.92 -1.90 27.00
CA ASN A 218 16.22 -0.47 27.11
C ASN A 218 16.72 0.15 25.80
N GLN A 219 17.48 -0.60 24.99
CA GLN A 219 17.92 -0.10 23.67
C GLN A 219 16.76 -0.02 22.68
N LYS A 220 15.78 -0.92 22.77
CA LYS A 220 14.61 -0.98 21.90
C LYS A 220 13.65 0.15 22.19
N ILE A 221 13.44 0.50 23.46
CA ILE A 221 12.68 1.68 23.89
C ILE A 221 13.38 2.96 23.37
N LYS A 222 14.70 3.05 23.46
CA LYS A 222 15.46 4.17 22.92
C LYS A 222 15.26 4.32 21.40
N PHE A 223 15.20 3.23 20.64
CA PHE A 223 14.86 3.27 19.21
C PHE A 223 13.46 3.82 18.95
N PHE A 224 12.49 3.43 19.76
CA PHE A 224 11.12 3.95 19.65
C PHE A 224 11.06 5.47 19.89
N PHE A 225 11.67 5.94 20.99
CA PHE A 225 11.74 7.38 21.25
C PHE A 225 12.53 8.14 20.18
N ALA A 226 13.61 7.57 19.67
CA ALA A 226 14.35 8.17 18.57
C ALA A 226 13.49 8.32 17.31
N PHE A 227 12.70 7.31 16.98
CA PHE A 227 11.71 7.41 15.89
C PHE A 227 10.68 8.51 16.16
N LEU A 228 10.10 8.57 17.36
CA LEU A 228 9.12 9.60 17.72
C LEU A 228 9.73 11.01 17.67
N PHE A 229 10.94 11.21 18.20
CA PHE A 229 11.63 12.50 18.12
C PHE A 229 11.93 12.91 16.67
N SER A 230 12.34 11.96 15.84
CA SER A 230 12.61 12.22 14.43
C SER A 230 11.33 12.51 13.65
N LEU A 231 10.23 11.80 13.96
CA LEU A 231 8.92 12.05 13.39
C LEU A 231 8.37 13.43 13.83
N ALA A 232 8.52 13.79 15.10
CA ALA A 232 8.16 15.12 15.61
C ALA A 232 8.97 16.21 14.90
N GLY A 233 10.28 16.01 14.73
CA GLY A 233 11.13 16.93 13.96
C GLY A 233 10.69 17.06 12.49
N PHE A 234 10.29 15.97 11.86
CA PHE A 234 9.72 15.99 10.51
C PHE A 234 8.43 16.81 10.45
N ILE A 235 7.49 16.55 11.37
CA ILE A 235 6.20 17.23 11.42
C ILE A 235 6.38 18.73 11.69
N LEU A 236 7.23 19.12 12.63
CA LEU A 236 7.53 20.51 12.96
C LEU A 236 8.18 21.23 11.77
N CYS A 237 9.14 20.57 11.11
CA CYS A 237 9.78 21.09 9.91
C CYS A 237 8.74 21.33 8.79
N TYR A 238 7.90 20.33 8.51
CA TYR A 238 6.87 20.44 7.48
C TYR A 238 5.85 21.55 7.81
N SER A 239 5.43 21.65 9.08
CA SER A 239 4.51 22.70 9.54
C SER A 239 5.11 24.10 9.37
N TYR A 240 6.41 24.28 9.68
CA TYR A 240 7.12 25.55 9.51
C TYR A 240 7.20 25.99 8.04
N PHE A 241 7.46 25.05 7.13
CA PHE A 241 7.57 25.35 5.70
C PHE A 241 6.23 25.34 4.96
N LYS A 242 5.12 25.00 5.61
CA LYS A 242 3.80 24.89 4.97
C LYS A 242 3.38 26.17 4.25
N ASP A 243 3.62 27.33 4.85
CA ASP A 243 3.16 28.62 4.34
C ASP A 243 4.24 29.41 3.60
N LEU A 244 5.51 29.01 3.74
CA LEU A 244 6.66 29.74 3.19
C LEU A 244 6.86 29.56 1.68
N ILE A 245 6.44 28.41 1.12
CA ILE A 245 6.74 28.06 -0.26
C ILE A 245 5.48 27.45 -0.91
N ASN A 246 4.48 28.27 -1.16
CA ASN A 246 3.28 27.86 -1.89
C ASN A 246 3.18 28.63 -3.21
N SER A 247 2.92 27.91 -4.31
CA SER A 247 2.63 28.49 -5.61
C SER A 247 1.22 28.10 -6.06
N LYS A 248 0.56 29.01 -6.80
CA LYS A 248 -0.71 28.71 -7.47
C LYS A 248 -0.51 27.81 -8.69
N GLU A 249 0.70 27.79 -9.26
CA GLU A 249 1.07 26.95 -10.40
C GLU A 249 1.29 25.50 -9.92
N PRO A 250 0.53 24.51 -10.42
CA PRO A 250 0.58 23.13 -9.93
C PRO A 250 1.96 22.48 -10.05
N ILE A 251 2.70 22.76 -11.14
CA ILE A 251 4.03 22.18 -11.37
C ILE A 251 5.03 22.76 -10.38
N ILE A 252 5.01 24.08 -10.18
CA ILE A 252 5.90 24.75 -9.23
C ILE A 252 5.56 24.28 -7.81
N ASN A 253 4.28 24.16 -7.49
CA ASN A 253 3.86 23.67 -6.18
C ASN A 253 4.28 22.22 -5.94
N PHE A 254 4.23 21.35 -6.96
CA PHE A 254 4.77 20.00 -6.89
C PHE A 254 6.27 19.99 -6.57
N ILE A 255 7.06 20.80 -7.27
CA ILE A 255 8.52 20.92 -7.02
C ILE A 255 8.78 21.41 -5.60
N ASN A 256 8.04 22.44 -5.15
CA ASN A 256 8.14 22.98 -3.81
C ASN A 256 7.82 21.93 -2.74
N GLU A 257 6.74 21.15 -2.93
CA GLU A 257 6.39 20.07 -2.01
C GLU A 257 7.43 18.96 -1.98
N PHE A 258 7.98 18.61 -3.14
CA PHE A 258 9.06 17.63 -3.22
C PHE A 258 10.31 18.10 -2.45
N ILE A 259 10.69 19.36 -2.61
CA ILE A 259 11.81 19.99 -1.88
C ILE A 259 11.52 20.01 -0.38
N LYS A 260 10.32 20.44 0.05
CA LYS A 260 9.91 20.45 1.47
C LYS A 260 10.00 19.07 2.10
N ILE A 261 9.39 18.06 1.47
CA ILE A 261 9.39 16.68 1.97
C ILE A 261 10.81 16.15 2.05
N THR A 262 11.64 16.40 1.02
CA THR A 262 13.05 15.98 1.02
C THR A 262 13.81 16.62 2.17
N PHE A 263 13.60 17.91 2.41
CA PHE A 263 14.25 18.63 3.51
C PHE A 263 13.78 18.11 4.88
N CYS A 264 12.48 17.83 5.04
CA CYS A 264 11.96 17.22 6.27
C CYS A 264 12.56 15.83 6.53
N PHE A 265 12.79 15.02 5.48
CA PHE A 265 13.52 13.76 5.63
C PHE A 265 14.99 13.96 6.01
N LEU A 266 15.65 14.98 5.48
CA LEU A 266 17.02 15.30 5.91
C LEU A 266 17.06 15.64 7.40
N ILE A 267 16.11 16.42 7.90
CA ILE A 267 15.97 16.70 9.34
C ILE A 267 15.69 15.43 10.14
N PHE A 268 14.77 14.57 9.66
CA PHE A 268 14.49 13.28 10.29
C PHE A 268 15.77 12.42 10.45
N PHE A 269 16.53 12.27 9.37
CA PHE A 269 17.78 11.50 9.41
C PHE A 269 18.88 12.18 10.20
N LEU A 270 18.93 13.52 10.20
CA LEU A 270 19.87 14.29 11.02
C LEU A 270 19.63 14.05 12.52
N ILE A 271 18.37 14.05 12.95
CA ILE A 271 18.03 13.74 14.35
C ILE A 271 18.45 12.31 14.71
N ILE A 272 18.20 11.32 13.85
CA ILE A 272 18.68 9.95 14.06
C ILE A 272 20.20 9.91 14.17
N TYR A 273 20.92 10.62 13.27
CA TYR A 273 22.37 10.69 13.29
C TYR A 273 22.89 11.29 14.61
N LEU A 274 22.31 12.39 15.07
CA LEU A 274 22.66 13.02 16.34
C LEU A 274 22.41 12.09 17.53
N LEU A 275 21.29 11.37 17.54
CA LEU A 275 20.97 10.39 18.58
C LEU A 275 21.92 9.18 18.59
N ILE A 276 22.48 8.82 17.42
CA ILE A 276 23.56 7.82 17.34
C ILE A 276 24.88 8.40 17.85
N LYS A 277 25.20 9.65 17.49
CA LYS A 277 26.45 10.33 17.89
C LYS A 277 26.52 10.54 19.41
N THR A 278 25.38 10.83 20.05
CA THR A 278 25.27 10.97 21.50
C THR A 278 25.17 9.63 22.25
N ASN A 279 25.36 8.50 21.58
CA ASN A 279 25.21 7.15 22.12
C ASN A 279 23.82 6.84 22.74
N PHE A 280 22.80 7.65 22.44
CA PHE A 280 21.42 7.35 22.82
C PHE A 280 20.96 6.05 22.14
N ILE A 281 21.34 5.86 20.87
CA ILE A 281 21.14 4.63 20.10
C ILE A 281 22.49 3.95 19.87
N ASN A 282 22.56 2.63 20.04
CA ASN A 282 23.74 1.85 19.73
C ASN A 282 24.02 1.85 18.22
N LYS A 283 25.17 2.40 17.82
CA LYS A 283 25.61 2.54 16.42
C LYS A 283 25.66 1.20 15.68
N GLU A 284 26.12 0.13 16.33
CA GLU A 284 26.23 -1.18 15.71
C GLU A 284 24.88 -1.82 15.43
N SER A 285 23.92 -1.66 16.34
CA SER A 285 22.55 -2.12 16.14
C SER A 285 21.86 -1.39 14.98
N ALA A 286 22.00 -0.06 14.87
CA ALA A 286 21.49 0.74 13.76
C ALA A 286 22.13 0.34 12.43
N LYS A 287 23.45 0.16 12.41
CA LYS A 287 24.20 -0.29 11.22
C LYS A 287 23.74 -1.67 10.74
N ASN A 288 23.51 -2.60 11.65
CA ASN A 288 23.08 -3.96 11.32
C ASN A 288 21.64 -3.99 10.78
N ALA A 289 20.74 -3.16 11.32
CA ALA A 289 19.32 -3.15 10.95
C ALA A 289 19.07 -2.46 9.59
N TYR A 290 19.77 -1.36 9.30
CA TYR A 290 19.46 -0.53 8.14
C TYR A 290 20.61 -0.40 7.13
N ALA A 291 21.84 -0.15 7.60
CA ALA A 291 22.94 0.14 6.70
C ALA A 291 23.49 -1.11 5.99
N LYS A 292 23.65 -2.23 6.69
CA LYS A 292 24.19 -3.46 6.08
C LYS A 292 23.35 -4.00 4.93
N PRO A 293 22.01 -4.08 4.99
CA PRO A 293 21.19 -4.53 3.87
C PRO A 293 21.32 -3.63 2.63
N VAL A 294 21.39 -2.31 2.83
CA VAL A 294 21.57 -1.34 1.74
C VAL A 294 22.98 -1.45 1.14
N LEU A 295 24.00 -1.52 1.98
CA LEU A 295 25.38 -1.66 1.53
C LEU A 295 25.62 -2.98 0.80
N ASP A 296 24.98 -4.08 1.21
CA ASP A 296 25.06 -5.36 0.51
C ASP A 296 24.49 -5.25 -0.91
N PHE A 297 23.33 -4.59 -1.07
CA PHE A 297 22.74 -4.33 -2.37
C PHE A 297 23.65 -3.46 -3.26
N LEU A 298 24.14 -2.34 -2.71
CA LEU A 298 25.05 -1.45 -3.43
C LEU A 298 26.36 -2.16 -3.85
N LYS A 299 26.92 -3.01 -2.99
CA LYS A 299 28.11 -3.80 -3.32
C LYS A 299 27.86 -4.83 -4.43
N ARG A 300 26.69 -5.49 -4.44
CA ARG A 300 26.34 -6.49 -5.47
C ARG A 300 26.15 -5.89 -6.85
N TYR A 301 25.56 -4.70 -6.94
CA TYR A 301 25.18 -4.09 -8.23
C TYR A 301 26.06 -2.91 -8.63
N GLY A 302 26.91 -2.37 -7.75
CA GLY A 302 27.83 -1.26 -8.03
C GLY A 302 27.13 -0.03 -8.62
N SER A 303 27.68 0.54 -9.67
CA SER A 303 27.10 1.70 -10.37
C SER A 303 25.70 1.45 -10.97
N LYS A 304 25.33 0.19 -11.17
CA LYS A 304 24.02 -0.20 -11.73
C LYS A 304 22.90 -0.18 -10.68
N ALA A 305 23.24 -0.12 -9.40
CA ALA A 305 22.29 -0.08 -8.29
C ALA A 305 21.29 1.08 -8.41
N THR A 306 21.78 2.27 -8.83
CA THR A 306 20.93 3.47 -9.04
C THR A 306 19.85 3.23 -10.08
N SER A 307 20.19 2.61 -11.22
CA SER A 307 19.22 2.33 -12.28
C SER A 307 18.20 1.27 -11.88
N ILE A 308 18.64 0.27 -11.09
CA ILE A 308 17.73 -0.73 -10.53
C ILE A 308 16.76 -0.06 -9.55
N LEU A 309 17.22 0.81 -8.66
CA LEU A 309 16.38 1.57 -7.74
C LEU A 309 15.44 2.51 -8.48
N LEU A 310 15.89 3.13 -9.57
CA LEU A 310 15.06 3.97 -10.42
C LEU A 310 13.94 3.14 -11.08
N LEU A 311 14.26 1.94 -11.59
CA LEU A 311 13.25 1.02 -12.12
C LEU A 311 12.25 0.61 -11.03
N ILE A 312 12.72 0.30 -9.83
CA ILE A 312 11.85 -0.04 -8.69
C ILE A 312 10.90 1.12 -8.39
N GLY A 313 11.39 2.35 -8.33
CA GLY A 313 10.59 3.53 -8.02
C GLY A 313 9.62 3.96 -9.11
N LEU A 314 9.91 3.64 -10.39
CA LEU A 314 9.11 4.11 -11.52
C LEU A 314 8.18 3.06 -12.10
N TYR A 315 8.42 1.76 -11.88
CA TYR A 315 7.72 0.69 -12.59
C TYR A 315 6.19 0.78 -12.50
N ARG A 316 5.67 1.14 -11.34
CA ARG A 316 4.23 1.24 -11.08
C ARG A 316 3.67 2.67 -11.23
N ILE A 317 4.46 3.61 -11.76
CA ILE A 317 4.08 5.04 -11.77
C ILE A 317 2.82 5.30 -12.60
N SER A 318 2.75 4.72 -13.79
CA SER A 318 1.64 4.86 -14.75
C SER A 318 0.31 4.41 -14.13
N ASP A 319 0.30 3.22 -13.53
CA ASP A 319 -0.83 2.55 -12.91
C ASP A 319 -1.30 3.26 -11.62
N VAL A 320 -0.36 3.66 -10.76
CA VAL A 320 -0.70 4.33 -9.49
C VAL A 320 -1.24 5.75 -9.73
N VAL A 321 -0.67 6.50 -10.67
CA VAL A 321 -1.13 7.85 -11.00
C VAL A 321 -2.55 7.84 -11.56
N LEU A 322 -2.84 6.94 -12.50
CA LEU A 322 -4.20 6.75 -13.03
C LEU A 322 -5.18 6.35 -11.92
N GLY A 323 -4.80 5.35 -11.13
CA GLY A 323 -5.71 4.71 -10.16
C GLY A 323 -6.26 5.66 -9.09
N VAL A 324 -5.51 6.70 -8.72
CA VAL A 324 -5.98 7.69 -7.73
C VAL A 324 -7.15 8.52 -8.25
N MET A 325 -7.18 8.79 -9.56
CA MET A 325 -8.22 9.62 -10.17
C MET A 325 -9.41 8.81 -10.70
N ALA A 326 -9.27 7.49 -10.86
CA ALA A 326 -10.24 6.62 -11.53
C ALA A 326 -11.65 6.70 -10.93
N ASN A 327 -11.79 6.64 -9.59
CA ASN A 327 -13.11 6.68 -8.95
C ASN A 327 -13.85 8.00 -9.15
N VAL A 328 -13.14 9.12 -9.05
CA VAL A 328 -13.69 10.46 -9.29
C VAL A 328 -14.13 10.57 -10.74
N PHE A 329 -13.29 10.11 -11.67
CA PHE A 329 -13.61 10.07 -13.09
C PHE A 329 -14.89 9.27 -13.38
N TYR A 330 -15.08 8.09 -12.79
CA TYR A 330 -16.29 7.30 -13.02
C TYR A 330 -17.55 8.05 -12.60
N ILE A 331 -17.53 8.69 -11.42
CA ILE A 331 -18.69 9.43 -10.91
C ILE A 331 -18.98 10.65 -11.79
N GLU A 332 -17.97 11.42 -12.17
CA GLU A 332 -18.14 12.60 -13.01
C GLU A 332 -18.56 12.25 -14.45
N LYS A 333 -18.20 11.05 -14.91
CA LYS A 333 -18.64 10.52 -16.19
C LYS A 333 -20.12 10.11 -16.18
N GLY A 334 -20.73 10.01 -14.99
CA GLY A 334 -22.15 9.70 -14.80
C GLY A 334 -22.43 8.24 -14.42
N PHE A 335 -21.42 7.45 -14.09
CA PHE A 335 -21.65 6.09 -13.59
C PHE A 335 -22.14 6.11 -12.14
N SER A 336 -23.13 5.28 -11.83
CA SER A 336 -23.66 5.13 -10.48
C SER A 336 -22.67 4.46 -9.53
N ILE A 337 -22.83 4.69 -8.22
CA ILE A 337 -22.01 4.04 -7.21
C ILE A 337 -22.12 2.52 -7.26
N ALA A 338 -23.33 1.99 -7.55
CA ALA A 338 -23.58 0.57 -7.70
C ALA A 338 -22.81 -0.04 -8.90
N GLU A 339 -22.78 0.65 -10.04
CA GLU A 339 -21.99 0.25 -11.21
C GLU A 339 -20.50 0.26 -10.91
N ILE A 340 -19.99 1.28 -10.21
CA ILE A 340 -18.59 1.36 -9.77
C ILE A 340 -18.27 0.20 -8.83
N ALA A 341 -19.15 -0.10 -7.86
CA ALA A 341 -18.98 -1.23 -6.94
C ALA A 341 -18.88 -2.55 -7.70
N THR A 342 -19.79 -2.76 -8.64
CA THR A 342 -19.88 -4.02 -9.40
C THR A 342 -18.69 -4.16 -10.36
N TYR A 343 -18.48 -3.21 -11.26
CA TYR A 343 -17.49 -3.38 -12.33
C TYR A 343 -16.08 -3.07 -11.87
N SER A 344 -15.87 -1.98 -11.12
CA SER A 344 -14.53 -1.59 -10.71
C SER A 344 -14.03 -2.38 -9.50
N LYS A 345 -14.86 -2.62 -8.49
CA LYS A 345 -14.39 -3.24 -7.23
C LYS A 345 -14.56 -4.76 -7.23
N PHE A 346 -15.66 -5.28 -7.69
CA PHE A 346 -15.89 -6.72 -7.70
C PHE A 346 -15.21 -7.37 -8.92
N PHE A 347 -15.68 -7.10 -10.13
CA PHE A 347 -15.12 -7.69 -11.35
C PHE A 347 -13.67 -7.28 -11.59
N GLY A 348 -13.31 -6.01 -11.33
CA GLY A 348 -11.93 -5.55 -11.43
C GLY A 348 -10.96 -6.31 -10.52
N THR A 349 -11.37 -6.65 -9.29
CA THR A 349 -10.53 -7.47 -8.40
C THR A 349 -10.32 -8.88 -8.95
N ILE A 350 -11.37 -9.50 -9.50
CA ILE A 350 -11.27 -10.82 -10.15
C ILE A 350 -10.32 -10.75 -11.35
N ALA A 351 -10.48 -9.73 -12.20
CA ALA A 351 -9.61 -9.49 -13.35
C ALA A 351 -8.14 -9.31 -12.94
N THR A 352 -7.88 -8.60 -11.83
CA THR A 352 -6.52 -8.45 -11.28
C THR A 352 -5.93 -9.81 -10.86
N ILE A 353 -6.72 -10.69 -10.26
CA ILE A 353 -6.27 -12.04 -9.88
C ILE A 353 -5.89 -12.84 -11.12
N VAL A 354 -6.75 -12.83 -12.15
CA VAL A 354 -6.49 -13.50 -13.43
C VAL A 354 -5.21 -12.96 -14.07
N GLY A 355 -5.07 -11.64 -14.15
CA GLY A 355 -3.86 -10.98 -14.65
C GLY A 355 -2.61 -11.39 -13.86
N GLY A 356 -2.71 -11.47 -12.53
CA GLY A 356 -1.63 -11.91 -11.66
C GLY A 356 -1.17 -13.34 -11.92
N ILE A 357 -2.11 -14.26 -12.13
CA ILE A 357 -1.81 -15.66 -12.50
C ILE A 357 -1.08 -15.70 -13.85
N ILE A 358 -1.60 -15.00 -14.86
CA ILE A 358 -0.99 -14.95 -16.19
C ILE A 358 0.42 -14.34 -16.11
N GLY A 359 0.61 -13.25 -15.36
CA GLY A 359 1.92 -12.61 -15.18
C GLY A 359 2.92 -13.49 -14.43
N GLY A 360 2.47 -14.23 -13.42
CA GLY A 360 3.29 -15.22 -12.72
C GLY A 360 3.78 -16.32 -13.65
N LEU A 361 2.88 -16.93 -14.44
CA LEU A 361 3.21 -17.96 -15.44
C LEU A 361 4.14 -17.40 -16.52
N ALA A 362 3.88 -16.20 -17.03
CA ALA A 362 4.73 -15.54 -18.00
C ALA A 362 6.16 -15.36 -17.46
N SER A 363 6.31 -15.02 -16.19
CA SER A 363 7.63 -14.85 -15.56
C SER A 363 8.44 -16.16 -15.54
N VAL A 364 7.76 -17.30 -15.41
CA VAL A 364 8.42 -18.63 -15.46
C VAL A 364 8.82 -18.98 -16.89
N HIS A 365 7.95 -18.80 -17.87
CA HIS A 365 8.17 -19.27 -19.25
C HIS A 365 9.00 -18.28 -20.10
N LEU A 366 8.73 -16.98 -20.01
CA LEU A 366 9.40 -15.94 -20.80
C LEU A 366 10.61 -15.34 -20.09
N GLY A 367 10.73 -15.57 -18.79
CA GLY A 367 11.72 -14.98 -17.91
C GLY A 367 11.31 -13.60 -17.40
N VAL A 368 11.90 -13.20 -16.26
CA VAL A 368 11.47 -12.04 -15.47
C VAL A 368 11.51 -10.72 -16.26
N MET A 369 12.60 -10.43 -16.99
CA MET A 369 12.77 -9.14 -17.67
C MET A 369 11.82 -8.94 -18.85
N ARG A 370 11.55 -10.03 -19.63
CA ARG A 370 10.58 -9.96 -20.74
C ARG A 370 9.16 -9.77 -20.21
N SER A 371 8.81 -10.48 -19.15
CA SER A 371 7.50 -10.35 -18.51
C SER A 371 7.31 -8.97 -17.89
N LEU A 372 8.35 -8.38 -17.27
CA LEU A 372 8.32 -7.00 -16.81
C LEU A 372 8.04 -6.00 -17.94
N PHE A 373 8.72 -6.19 -19.09
CA PHE A 373 8.51 -5.32 -20.24
C PHE A 373 7.08 -5.41 -20.77
N ILE A 374 6.53 -6.64 -20.91
CA ILE A 374 5.15 -6.85 -21.33
C ILE A 374 4.18 -6.21 -20.32
N GLY A 375 4.41 -6.41 -19.00
CA GLY A 375 3.58 -5.84 -17.95
C GLY A 375 3.55 -4.32 -17.97
N ALA A 376 4.71 -3.66 -18.12
CA ALA A 376 4.79 -2.20 -18.25
C ALA A 376 4.10 -1.69 -19.53
N LEU A 377 4.26 -2.41 -20.64
CA LEU A 377 3.65 -2.03 -21.93
C LEU A 377 2.12 -2.13 -21.88
N ILE A 378 1.57 -3.26 -21.43
CA ILE A 378 0.11 -3.42 -21.36
C ILE A 378 -0.53 -2.50 -20.34
N SER A 379 0.17 -2.17 -19.23
CA SER A 379 -0.30 -1.20 -18.23
C SER A 379 -0.32 0.23 -18.81
N ALA A 380 0.70 0.62 -19.61
CA ALA A 380 0.69 1.92 -20.28
C ALA A 380 -0.40 1.99 -21.35
N LEU A 381 -0.62 0.91 -22.12
CA LEU A 381 -1.66 0.83 -23.13
C LEU A 381 -3.08 0.84 -22.54
N SER A 382 -3.29 0.20 -21.37
CA SER A 382 -4.60 0.24 -20.71
C SER A 382 -5.01 1.65 -20.30
N ASN A 383 -4.06 2.52 -19.95
CA ASN A 383 -4.34 3.93 -19.66
C ASN A 383 -4.94 4.68 -20.86
N LEU A 384 -4.59 4.31 -22.11
CA LEU A 384 -5.18 4.89 -23.31
C LEU A 384 -6.65 4.48 -23.48
N LEU A 385 -7.07 3.32 -22.95
CA LEU A 385 -8.49 2.95 -22.92
C LEU A 385 -9.31 3.88 -22.01
N PHE A 386 -8.72 4.39 -20.93
CA PHE A 386 -9.36 5.42 -20.11
C PHE A 386 -9.47 6.76 -20.86
N ALA A 387 -8.44 7.13 -21.63
CA ALA A 387 -8.51 8.32 -22.47
C ALA A 387 -9.65 8.20 -23.49
N TRP A 388 -9.81 7.03 -24.10
CA TRP A 388 -10.94 6.73 -24.98
C TRP A 388 -12.27 6.78 -24.25
N LEU A 389 -12.41 6.14 -23.07
CA LEU A 389 -13.62 6.20 -22.26
C LEU A 389 -13.99 7.65 -21.88
N ALA A 390 -12.98 8.52 -21.71
CA ALA A 390 -13.22 9.92 -21.33
C ALA A 390 -13.91 10.75 -22.42
N ILE A 391 -13.69 10.43 -23.71
CA ILE A 391 -14.24 11.20 -24.85
C ILE A 391 -15.60 10.68 -25.35
N ILE A 392 -15.92 9.40 -25.13
CA ILE A 392 -17.20 8.81 -25.56
C ILE A 392 -18.32 9.05 -24.53
N THR A 393 -19.57 8.78 -24.92
CA THR A 393 -20.69 8.78 -23.97
C THR A 393 -20.57 7.67 -22.93
N ALA A 394 -21.13 7.89 -21.74
CA ALA A 394 -21.08 6.88 -20.69
C ALA A 394 -21.83 5.61 -21.13
N ASP A 395 -21.13 4.49 -21.17
CA ASP A 395 -21.69 3.16 -21.44
C ASP A 395 -21.06 2.14 -20.48
N VAL A 396 -21.93 1.42 -19.76
CA VAL A 396 -21.52 0.45 -18.73
C VAL A 396 -20.76 -0.72 -19.32
N LYS A 397 -21.05 -1.14 -20.56
CA LYS A 397 -20.35 -2.25 -21.23
C LYS A 397 -18.91 -1.84 -21.56
N ILE A 398 -18.74 -0.60 -22.03
CA ILE A 398 -17.41 -0.05 -22.31
C ILE A 398 -16.63 0.15 -21.01
N LEU A 399 -17.28 0.65 -19.95
CA LEU A 399 -16.67 0.73 -18.62
C LEU A 399 -16.17 -0.64 -18.15
N ALA A 400 -17.01 -1.68 -18.25
CA ALA A 400 -16.65 -3.04 -17.86
C ALA A 400 -15.43 -3.57 -18.66
N PHE A 401 -15.39 -3.31 -19.97
CA PHE A 401 -14.27 -3.68 -20.83
C PHE A 401 -12.97 -2.97 -20.42
N VAL A 402 -13.01 -1.63 -20.27
CA VAL A 402 -11.84 -0.82 -19.89
C VAL A 402 -11.30 -1.25 -18.53
N ILE A 403 -12.17 -1.40 -17.54
CA ILE A 403 -11.80 -1.84 -16.19
C ILE A 403 -11.19 -3.25 -16.22
N THR A 404 -11.79 -4.18 -16.98
CA THR A 404 -11.29 -5.55 -17.07
C THR A 404 -9.89 -5.58 -17.71
N ALA A 405 -9.69 -4.88 -18.81
CA ALA A 405 -8.39 -4.78 -19.49
C ALA A 405 -7.31 -4.16 -18.58
N ASP A 406 -7.64 -3.07 -17.89
CA ASP A 406 -6.72 -2.38 -16.99
C ASP A 406 -6.35 -3.24 -15.78
N ASN A 407 -7.32 -3.87 -15.15
CA ASN A 407 -7.07 -4.71 -13.98
C ASN A 407 -6.29 -5.99 -14.33
N ILE A 408 -6.50 -6.58 -15.52
CA ILE A 408 -5.66 -7.68 -16.01
C ILE A 408 -4.22 -7.17 -16.21
N ALA A 409 -4.03 -6.02 -16.84
CA ALA A 409 -2.71 -5.42 -17.05
C ALA A 409 -2.01 -5.11 -15.73
N SER A 410 -2.71 -4.49 -14.78
CA SER A 410 -2.20 -4.16 -13.45
C SER A 410 -1.85 -5.42 -12.63
N GLY A 411 -2.68 -6.46 -12.70
CA GLY A 411 -2.42 -7.75 -12.06
C GLY A 411 -1.17 -8.42 -12.63
N PHE A 412 -1.07 -8.48 -13.96
CA PHE A 412 0.09 -9.02 -14.68
C PHE A 412 1.37 -8.27 -14.29
N ALA A 413 1.37 -6.94 -14.41
CA ALA A 413 2.50 -6.09 -14.07
C ALA A 413 2.90 -6.24 -12.60
N GLY A 414 1.92 -6.30 -11.69
CA GLY A 414 2.15 -6.49 -10.27
C GLY A 414 2.84 -7.82 -9.94
N ALA A 415 2.36 -8.93 -10.52
CA ALA A 415 2.92 -10.26 -10.28
C ALA A 415 4.37 -10.36 -10.82
N THR A 416 4.61 -9.89 -12.04
CA THR A 416 5.96 -9.90 -12.64
C THR A 416 6.94 -9.05 -11.84
N PHE A 417 6.47 -7.93 -11.30
CA PHE A 417 7.29 -7.04 -10.50
C PHE A 417 7.66 -7.64 -9.13
N ILE A 418 6.73 -8.33 -8.48
CA ILE A 418 7.01 -9.08 -7.24
C ILE A 418 8.11 -10.13 -7.47
N VAL A 419 8.07 -10.85 -8.59
CA VAL A 419 9.11 -11.81 -8.95
C VAL A 419 10.46 -11.09 -9.15
N TYR A 420 10.46 -9.94 -9.80
CA TYR A 420 11.67 -9.13 -9.98
C TYR A 420 12.27 -8.67 -8.65
N LEU A 421 11.47 -8.10 -7.76
CA LEU A 421 11.92 -7.67 -6.44
C LEU A 421 12.49 -8.84 -5.62
N SER A 422 11.84 -10.00 -5.70
CA SER A 422 12.31 -11.22 -5.03
C SER A 422 13.65 -11.68 -5.57
N ALA A 423 13.88 -11.60 -6.89
CA ALA A 423 15.14 -11.96 -7.52
C ALA A 423 16.31 -11.01 -7.15
N LEU A 424 16.01 -9.77 -6.80
CA LEU A 424 17.01 -8.79 -6.36
C LEU A 424 17.43 -8.95 -4.89
N THR A 425 16.58 -9.59 -4.07
CA THR A 425 16.84 -9.73 -2.63
C THR A 425 17.93 -10.74 -2.33
N SER A 426 18.80 -10.45 -1.35
CA SER A 426 19.77 -11.39 -0.82
C SER A 426 19.12 -12.31 0.21
N ILE A 427 19.43 -13.61 0.17
CA ILE A 427 18.97 -14.59 1.18
C ILE A 427 19.33 -14.15 2.60
N LYS A 428 20.49 -13.48 2.76
CA LYS A 428 20.97 -12.99 4.05
C LYS A 428 20.12 -11.86 4.64
N PHE A 429 19.47 -11.05 3.79
CA PHE A 429 18.70 -9.86 4.18
C PHE A 429 17.31 -9.83 3.52
N THR A 430 16.73 -10.99 3.25
CA THR A 430 15.50 -11.11 2.43
C THR A 430 14.39 -10.19 2.88
N ALA A 431 14.00 -10.23 4.15
CA ALA A 431 12.90 -9.42 4.68
C ALA A 431 13.20 -7.91 4.59
N THR A 432 14.38 -7.49 5.02
CA THR A 432 14.74 -6.06 5.06
C THR A 432 14.91 -5.47 3.66
N GLN A 433 15.60 -6.18 2.75
CA GLN A 433 15.77 -5.69 1.38
C GLN A 433 14.45 -5.68 0.62
N TYR A 434 13.64 -6.71 0.75
CA TYR A 434 12.31 -6.75 0.12
C TYR A 434 11.42 -5.62 0.65
N ALA A 435 11.41 -5.38 1.96
CA ALA A 435 10.67 -4.27 2.57
C ALA A 435 11.13 -2.91 2.04
N LEU A 436 12.45 -2.69 1.93
CA LEU A 436 13.01 -1.47 1.35
C LEU A 436 12.59 -1.28 -0.11
N PHE A 437 12.66 -2.34 -0.93
CA PHE A 437 12.28 -2.26 -2.34
C PHE A 437 10.77 -2.04 -2.50
N SER A 438 9.94 -2.75 -1.74
CA SER A 438 8.49 -2.57 -1.76
C SER A 438 8.05 -1.19 -1.25
N SER A 439 8.81 -0.60 -0.33
CA SER A 439 8.61 0.79 0.12
C SER A 439 9.01 1.78 -0.98
N ALA A 440 10.17 1.59 -1.60
CA ALA A 440 10.67 2.46 -2.67
C ALA A 440 9.73 2.48 -3.88
N MET A 441 9.12 1.34 -4.24
CA MET A 441 8.19 1.25 -5.36
C MET A 441 6.91 2.08 -5.18
N LEU A 442 6.54 2.39 -3.93
CA LEU A 442 5.31 3.13 -3.64
C LEU A 442 5.56 4.63 -3.44
N PHE A 443 6.78 5.02 -3.07
CA PHE A 443 7.07 6.40 -2.67
C PHE A 443 6.87 7.40 -3.80
N LEU A 444 7.63 7.26 -4.89
CA LEU A 444 7.59 8.21 -6.01
C LEU A 444 6.25 8.21 -6.75
N PRO A 445 5.63 7.05 -7.08
CA PRO A 445 4.31 7.02 -7.69
C PRO A 445 3.23 7.71 -6.84
N LYS A 446 3.22 7.52 -5.53
CA LYS A 446 2.24 8.16 -4.64
C LYS A 446 2.47 9.66 -4.51
N LEU A 447 3.72 10.11 -4.50
CA LEU A 447 4.05 11.52 -4.48
C LEU A 447 3.44 12.23 -5.71
N ILE A 448 3.67 11.69 -6.91
CA ILE A 448 3.16 12.24 -8.16
C ILE A 448 1.64 12.11 -8.24
N ALA A 449 1.08 10.97 -7.83
CA ALA A 449 -0.37 10.73 -7.82
C ALA A 449 -1.15 11.74 -6.96
N GLY A 450 -0.53 12.32 -5.92
CA GLY A 450 -1.13 13.37 -5.12
C GLY A 450 -1.52 14.62 -5.93
N TYR A 451 -0.87 14.86 -7.05
CA TYR A 451 -1.16 15.98 -7.94
C TYR A 451 -2.06 15.65 -9.14
N ALA A 452 -2.52 14.41 -9.26
CA ALA A 452 -3.34 13.94 -10.39
C ALA A 452 -4.59 14.82 -10.58
N GLY A 453 -5.28 15.20 -9.49
CA GLY A 453 -6.46 16.06 -9.55
C GLY A 453 -6.16 17.46 -10.07
N SER A 454 -5.02 18.06 -9.72
CA SER A 454 -4.58 19.35 -10.25
C SER A 454 -4.30 19.26 -11.74
N PHE A 455 -3.68 18.17 -12.22
CA PHE A 455 -3.47 17.93 -13.64
C PHE A 455 -4.78 17.79 -14.43
N VAL A 456 -5.75 17.06 -13.86
CA VAL A 456 -7.08 16.93 -14.47
C VAL A 456 -7.79 18.28 -14.57
N ASN A 457 -7.68 19.13 -13.54
CA ASN A 457 -8.27 20.48 -13.54
C ASN A 457 -7.67 21.37 -14.65
N LEU A 458 -6.38 21.21 -14.97
CA LEU A 458 -5.70 22.01 -15.98
C LEU A 458 -5.90 21.47 -17.41
N PHE A 459 -5.84 20.16 -17.61
CA PHE A 459 -5.73 19.55 -18.91
C PHE A 459 -6.93 18.66 -19.28
N GLY A 460 -7.85 18.41 -18.36
CA GLY A 460 -8.97 17.50 -18.53
C GLY A 460 -8.58 16.02 -18.46
N TYR A 461 -9.58 15.15 -18.39
CA TYR A 461 -9.40 13.70 -18.26
C TYR A 461 -8.70 13.05 -19.46
N PRO A 462 -9.07 13.33 -20.74
CA PRO A 462 -8.42 12.67 -21.87
C PRO A 462 -6.91 12.88 -21.87
N THR A 463 -6.48 14.13 -21.69
CA THR A 463 -5.06 14.50 -21.66
C THR A 463 -4.36 13.89 -20.47
N PHE A 464 -5.00 13.87 -19.28
CA PHE A 464 -4.44 13.25 -18.08
C PHE A 464 -4.17 11.76 -18.29
N PHE A 465 -5.10 11.01 -18.88
CA PHE A 465 -4.91 9.57 -19.13
C PHE A 465 -3.84 9.30 -20.19
N VAL A 466 -3.74 10.13 -21.23
CA VAL A 466 -2.63 10.04 -22.20
C VAL A 466 -1.29 10.34 -21.53
N LEU A 467 -1.20 11.38 -20.68
CA LEU A 467 0.02 11.68 -19.93
C LEU A 467 0.40 10.55 -18.97
N SER A 468 -0.58 9.92 -18.31
CA SER A 468 -0.32 8.77 -17.45
C SER A 468 0.23 7.56 -18.21
N ALA A 469 -0.16 7.36 -19.46
CA ALA A 469 0.44 6.36 -20.35
C ALA A 469 1.88 6.74 -20.74
N ILE A 470 2.11 8.00 -21.12
CA ILE A 470 3.43 8.51 -21.56
C ILE A 470 4.47 8.40 -20.44
N ILE A 471 4.10 8.68 -19.17
CA ILE A 471 4.98 8.52 -18.01
C ILE A 471 5.49 7.07 -17.87
N GLY A 472 4.75 6.07 -18.38
CA GLY A 472 5.20 4.67 -18.43
C GLY A 472 6.27 4.37 -19.48
N VAL A 473 6.41 5.21 -20.52
CA VAL A 473 7.35 4.95 -21.63
C VAL A 473 8.83 4.94 -21.20
N PRO A 474 9.33 5.85 -20.35
CA PRO A 474 10.71 5.79 -19.85
C PRO A 474 11.03 4.48 -19.13
N VAL A 475 10.04 3.85 -18.49
CA VAL A 475 10.19 2.57 -17.81
C VAL A 475 10.53 1.45 -18.77
N LEU A 476 9.94 1.44 -19.98
CA LEU A 476 10.22 0.46 -21.03
C LEU A 476 11.69 0.54 -21.48
N PHE A 477 12.19 1.76 -21.69
CA PHE A 477 13.61 1.97 -22.03
C PHE A 477 14.54 1.53 -20.89
N LEU A 478 14.17 1.82 -19.66
CA LEU A 478 14.95 1.44 -18.49
C LEU A 478 15.01 -0.09 -18.32
N ILE A 479 13.92 -0.80 -18.57
CA ILE A 479 13.88 -2.28 -18.56
C ILE A 479 14.82 -2.84 -19.64
N ILE A 480 14.77 -2.33 -20.86
CA ILE A 480 15.64 -2.77 -21.96
C ILE A 480 17.11 -2.54 -21.61
N TRP A 481 17.44 -1.37 -21.07
CA TRP A 481 18.80 -1.02 -20.67
C TRP A 481 19.34 -1.91 -19.55
N ILE A 482 18.54 -2.14 -18.48
CA ILE A 482 18.92 -3.02 -17.38
C ILE A 482 19.09 -4.46 -17.88
N ASN A 483 18.21 -4.95 -18.75
CA ASN A 483 18.31 -6.31 -19.29
C ASN A 483 19.61 -6.54 -20.07
N LYS A 484 20.15 -5.52 -20.74
CA LYS A 484 21.42 -5.59 -21.45
C LYS A 484 22.65 -5.49 -20.52
N THR A 485 22.51 -4.77 -19.41
CA THR A 485 23.66 -4.40 -18.56
C THR A 485 23.78 -5.21 -17.27
N VAL A 486 22.68 -5.78 -16.79
CA VAL A 486 22.63 -6.52 -15.52
C VAL A 486 22.21 -7.96 -15.78
N LYS A 487 23.09 -8.92 -15.49
CA LYS A 487 22.70 -10.33 -15.44
C LYS A 487 21.93 -10.58 -14.15
N ILE A 488 20.60 -10.57 -14.23
CA ILE A 488 19.75 -11.04 -13.11
C ILE A 488 19.81 -12.56 -13.14
N SER A 489 20.40 -13.15 -12.09
CA SER A 489 20.56 -14.59 -11.98
C SER A 489 19.22 -15.31 -12.22
N LYS A 490 19.21 -16.24 -13.17
CA LYS A 490 18.16 -17.27 -13.25
C LYS A 490 18.34 -18.16 -12.02
N ARG A 491 17.58 -17.91 -10.95
CA ARG A 491 17.42 -18.85 -9.85
C ARG A 491 16.06 -19.49 -9.93
#